data_8b366f8263887e97226ab42aa978cc2f
#
_entry.id   8b366f8263887e97226ab42aa978cc2f
#
_cell.length_a   1.000
_cell.length_b   1.000
_cell.length_c   1.000
_cell.angle_alpha   90.00
_cell.angle_beta   90.00
_cell.angle_gamma   90.00
#
_symmetry.space_group_name_H-M   'P 1'
#
loop_
_entity.id
_entity.type
_entity.pdbx_description
1 polymer ?
#
loop_
_entity_poly.entity_id
_entity_poly.type
_entity_poly.pdbx_seq_one_letter_code
_entity_poly.pdbx_strand_id
1 'polypeptide(L)'
;MKTTLLKTLTPELHLVQHNNIPVLHLKHAVGTAKISLQGAQLISWKPQNAKQDVLWLSEVEPFENGNAIRGGVPICYPWFGGVKQPAHGTARIRLWQLSHYDISAHKVRLEFELFSDLNIIEAKIVMVFTDKCHLTFTHYGEEPAQAALHTYFNIGDINQVEVQGLPETCFNSLDQQQENVPSPRQISENVDCIYSAEKMQNQIVDKSFNRTIALHHHNASQFVLWNPWHKKMSGMNETGYQTMLCLETARIHHLLEFGESLSVEISLKG
;
A
#
# COMPACT_ATOMS: atom_id res chain seq x y z
N MET A 1 -10.08 12.71 -15.46
CA MET A 1 -10.03 11.24 -15.61
C MET A 1 -11.32 10.74 -16.25
N LYS A 2 -11.22 9.95 -17.34
CA LYS A 2 -12.39 9.31 -18.00
C LYS A 2 -12.61 7.93 -17.36
N THR A 3 -13.83 7.65 -16.94
CA THR A 3 -14.22 6.36 -16.37
C THR A 3 -15.31 5.72 -17.21
N THR A 4 -15.14 4.47 -17.62
CA THR A 4 -16.11 3.72 -18.43
C THR A 4 -16.35 2.35 -17.79
N LEU A 5 -17.62 1.96 -17.62
CA LEU A 5 -17.98 0.62 -17.14
C LEU A 5 -17.60 -0.42 -18.20
N LEU A 6 -16.83 -1.43 -17.81
CA LEU A 6 -16.45 -2.56 -18.65
C LEU A 6 -17.34 -3.78 -18.37
N LYS A 7 -17.53 -4.11 -17.07
CA LYS A 7 -18.29 -5.30 -16.68
C LYS A 7 -18.84 -5.14 -15.26
N THR A 8 -20.06 -5.59 -15.03
CA THR A 8 -20.63 -5.83 -13.70
C THR A 8 -20.36 -7.29 -13.31
N LEU A 9 -19.63 -7.50 -12.22
CA LEU A 9 -19.34 -8.84 -11.67
C LEU A 9 -20.42 -9.27 -10.69
N THR A 10 -20.76 -8.37 -9.76
CA THR A 10 -21.91 -8.47 -8.85
C THR A 10 -22.57 -7.09 -8.70
N PRO A 11 -23.72 -6.95 -8.00
CA PRO A 11 -24.28 -5.62 -7.69
C PRO A 11 -23.31 -4.68 -6.97
N GLU A 12 -22.38 -5.24 -6.18
CA GLU A 12 -21.42 -4.48 -5.37
C GLU A 12 -20.04 -4.30 -6.06
N LEU A 13 -19.71 -5.12 -7.08
CA LEU A 13 -18.38 -5.19 -7.68
C LEU A 13 -18.42 -4.96 -9.18
N HIS A 14 -17.81 -3.87 -9.62
CA HIS A 14 -17.78 -3.45 -11.02
C HIS A 14 -16.36 -3.31 -11.53
N LEU A 15 -16.08 -3.82 -12.72
CA LEU A 15 -14.85 -3.54 -13.45
C LEU A 15 -15.09 -2.31 -14.33
N VAL A 16 -14.27 -1.30 -14.16
CA VAL A 16 -14.30 -0.05 -14.91
C VAL A 16 -12.94 0.24 -15.53
N GLN A 17 -12.92 1.08 -16.56
CA GLN A 17 -11.68 1.60 -17.14
C GLN A 17 -11.43 3.00 -16.59
N HIS A 18 -10.29 3.22 -15.91
CA HIS A 18 -9.76 4.54 -15.58
C HIS A 18 -8.67 4.91 -16.58
N ASN A 19 -8.96 5.82 -17.52
CA ASN A 19 -8.11 6.09 -18.67
C ASN A 19 -7.67 4.77 -19.34
N ASN A 20 -6.44 4.30 -19.14
CA ASN A 20 -5.90 3.08 -19.77
C ASN A 20 -5.79 1.89 -18.82
N ILE A 21 -6.19 2.01 -17.55
CA ILE A 21 -6.04 0.97 -16.53
C ILE A 21 -7.41 0.43 -16.11
N PRO A 22 -7.61 -0.91 -16.12
CA PRO A 22 -8.81 -1.51 -15.56
C PRO A 22 -8.75 -1.48 -14.03
N VAL A 23 -9.85 -1.05 -13.40
CA VAL A 23 -9.98 -0.85 -11.95
C VAL A 23 -11.27 -1.51 -11.46
N LEU A 24 -11.19 -2.29 -10.40
CA LEU A 24 -12.36 -2.78 -9.69
C LEU A 24 -12.89 -1.70 -8.75
N HIS A 25 -14.19 -1.44 -8.83
CA HIS A 25 -14.92 -0.61 -7.90
C HIS A 25 -15.78 -1.50 -7.01
N LEU A 26 -15.50 -1.50 -5.73
CA LEU A 26 -16.30 -2.13 -4.68
C LEU A 26 -17.15 -1.07 -3.99
N LYS A 27 -18.46 -1.34 -3.91
CA LYS A 27 -19.41 -0.57 -3.08
C LYS A 27 -20.24 -1.56 -2.27
N HIS A 28 -19.95 -1.69 -0.98
CA HIS A 28 -20.54 -2.69 -0.09
C HIS A 28 -20.91 -2.07 1.26
N ALA A 29 -21.71 -2.79 2.07
CA ALA A 29 -22.07 -2.35 3.42
C ALA A 29 -20.87 -2.15 4.36
N VAL A 30 -19.77 -2.87 4.15
CA VAL A 30 -18.52 -2.69 4.93
C VAL A 30 -17.71 -1.45 4.50
N GLY A 31 -18.04 -0.83 3.38
CA GLY A 31 -17.36 0.35 2.84
C GLY A 31 -17.15 0.30 1.34
N THR A 32 -16.27 1.16 0.86
CA THR A 32 -15.91 1.24 -0.56
C THR A 32 -14.42 1.01 -0.75
N ALA A 33 -14.05 0.42 -1.89
CA ALA A 33 -12.67 0.27 -2.29
C ALA A 33 -12.52 0.36 -3.81
N LYS A 34 -11.31 0.75 -4.26
CA LYS A 34 -10.91 0.70 -5.66
C LYS A 34 -9.59 -0.03 -5.79
N ILE A 35 -9.53 -1.00 -6.66
CA ILE A 35 -8.34 -1.82 -6.87
C ILE A 35 -7.97 -1.78 -8.36
N SER A 36 -6.79 -1.25 -8.68
CA SER A 36 -6.22 -1.33 -10.01
C SER A 36 -5.83 -2.77 -10.33
N LEU A 37 -6.19 -3.29 -11.51
CA LEU A 37 -5.67 -4.59 -11.95
C LEU A 37 -4.20 -4.50 -12.33
N GLN A 38 -3.69 -3.31 -12.71
CA GLN A 38 -2.26 -3.10 -12.78
C GLN A 38 -1.72 -3.00 -11.34
N GLY A 39 -0.81 -3.91 -11.00
CA GLY A 39 -0.20 -4.01 -9.69
C GLY A 39 -1.06 -4.69 -8.63
N ALA A 40 -2.29 -5.14 -8.94
CA ALA A 40 -3.32 -5.48 -7.95
C ALA A 40 -3.35 -4.43 -6.82
N GLN A 41 -3.21 -3.17 -7.20
CA GLN A 41 -2.95 -2.07 -6.26
C GLN A 41 -4.24 -1.54 -5.68
N LEU A 42 -4.41 -1.66 -4.35
CA LEU A 42 -5.50 -1.01 -3.63
C LEU A 42 -5.24 0.50 -3.64
N ILE A 43 -6.03 1.26 -4.41
CA ILE A 43 -5.83 2.71 -4.63
C ILE A 43 -6.78 3.59 -3.82
N SER A 44 -7.81 2.99 -3.21
CA SER A 44 -8.78 3.67 -2.35
C SER A 44 -9.41 2.65 -1.43
N TRP A 45 -9.52 2.98 -0.15
CA TRP A 45 -10.30 2.23 0.83
C TRP A 45 -10.90 3.17 1.85
N LYS A 46 -12.23 3.10 1.95
CA LYS A 46 -13.00 3.87 2.91
C LYS A 46 -13.98 2.94 3.61
N PRO A 47 -13.72 2.49 4.85
CA PRO A 47 -14.67 1.70 5.62
C PRO A 47 -15.93 2.52 5.89
N GLN A 48 -17.05 1.83 6.18
CA GLN A 48 -18.39 2.43 6.25
C GLN A 48 -18.47 3.65 7.17
N ASN A 49 -17.79 3.60 8.32
CA ASN A 49 -17.82 4.67 9.33
C ASN A 49 -16.75 5.76 9.14
N ALA A 50 -15.92 5.66 8.11
CA ALA A 50 -14.89 6.66 7.85
C ALA A 50 -15.47 7.87 7.11
N LYS A 51 -15.02 9.07 7.51
CA LYS A 51 -15.37 10.32 6.81
C LYS A 51 -14.53 10.50 5.55
N GLN A 52 -13.25 10.15 5.60
CA GLN A 52 -12.29 10.27 4.51
C GLN A 52 -11.74 8.89 4.11
N ASP A 53 -11.20 8.79 2.91
CA ASP A 53 -10.42 7.63 2.48
C ASP A 53 -9.21 7.43 3.42
N VAL A 54 -8.87 6.18 3.68
CA VAL A 54 -7.70 5.82 4.51
C VAL A 54 -6.41 5.94 3.70
N LEU A 55 -6.52 5.71 2.40
CA LEU A 55 -5.39 5.74 1.49
C LEU A 55 -5.31 7.06 0.74
N TRP A 56 -4.09 7.55 0.58
CA TRP A 56 -3.80 8.70 -0.26
C TRP A 56 -3.55 8.24 -1.70
N LEU A 57 -4.10 8.98 -2.66
CA LEU A 57 -3.86 8.81 -4.08
C LEU A 57 -3.53 10.18 -4.68
N SER A 58 -2.52 10.23 -5.53
CA SER A 58 -2.15 11.48 -6.18
C SER A 58 -3.30 12.05 -7.02
N GLU A 59 -3.59 13.34 -6.83
CA GLU A 59 -4.59 14.06 -7.61
C GLU A 59 -4.22 14.19 -9.10
N VAL A 60 -2.93 14.10 -9.40
CA VAL A 60 -2.38 14.19 -10.76
C VAL A 60 -2.06 12.82 -11.36
N GLU A 61 -2.56 11.73 -10.77
CA GLU A 61 -2.32 10.37 -11.27
C GLU A 61 -2.98 10.19 -12.66
N PRO A 62 -2.16 9.89 -13.70
CA PRO A 62 -2.67 9.80 -15.07
C PRO A 62 -3.33 8.45 -15.39
N PHE A 63 -3.12 7.41 -14.60
CA PHE A 63 -3.56 6.03 -14.87
C PHE A 63 -3.12 5.52 -16.25
N GLU A 64 -1.81 5.57 -16.49
CA GLU A 64 -1.19 5.09 -17.72
C GLU A 64 -0.64 3.67 -17.55
N ASN A 65 -0.98 2.81 -18.49
CA ASN A 65 -0.51 1.41 -18.49
C ASN A 65 1.03 1.33 -18.51
N GLY A 66 1.59 0.49 -17.65
CA GLY A 66 3.03 0.30 -17.51
C GLY A 66 3.73 1.34 -16.63
N ASN A 67 3.05 2.42 -16.23
CA ASN A 67 3.56 3.40 -15.26
C ASN A 67 3.06 3.10 -13.86
N ALA A 68 3.95 3.21 -12.86
CA ALA A 68 3.58 2.97 -11.47
C ALA A 68 2.59 4.02 -10.96
N ILE A 69 1.46 3.59 -10.40
CA ILE A 69 0.44 4.46 -9.80
C ILE A 69 0.99 5.05 -8.49
N ARG A 70 0.91 6.38 -8.35
CA ARG A 70 1.37 7.11 -7.18
C ARG A 70 0.28 7.19 -6.12
N GLY A 71 0.38 6.37 -5.07
CA GLY A 71 -0.57 6.33 -3.95
C GLY A 71 -1.14 4.94 -3.70
N GLY A 72 -2.11 4.83 -2.77
CA GLY A 72 -2.68 3.54 -2.41
C GLY A 72 -1.65 2.60 -1.77
N VAL A 73 -1.65 1.34 -2.18
CA VAL A 73 -0.74 0.29 -1.68
C VAL A 73 -0.02 -0.37 -2.87
N PRO A 74 1.02 0.26 -3.45
CA PRO A 74 1.88 -0.40 -4.43
C PRO A 74 2.56 -1.64 -3.84
N ILE A 75 2.62 -2.71 -4.60
CA ILE A 75 3.35 -3.93 -4.23
C ILE A 75 4.75 -3.84 -4.82
N CYS A 76 5.76 -3.61 -3.97
CA CYS A 76 7.16 -3.66 -4.36
C CYS A 76 7.59 -5.14 -4.37
N TYR A 77 7.88 -5.70 -5.55
CA TYR A 77 8.24 -7.10 -5.76
C TYR A 77 8.79 -7.32 -7.17
N PRO A 78 9.78 -8.21 -7.42
CA PRO A 78 10.47 -9.07 -6.47
C PRO A 78 11.73 -8.44 -5.82
N TRP A 79 11.93 -7.12 -5.95
CA TRP A 79 12.96 -6.36 -5.24
C TRP A 79 12.42 -5.03 -4.74
N PHE A 80 13.09 -4.49 -3.71
CA PHE A 80 12.76 -3.21 -3.10
C PHE A 80 13.77 -2.13 -3.48
N GLY A 81 13.31 -0.87 -3.55
CA GLY A 81 14.17 0.27 -3.80
C GLY A 81 14.82 0.29 -5.19
N GLY A 82 15.98 0.91 -5.27
CA GLY A 82 16.72 1.11 -6.51
C GLY A 82 17.80 0.05 -6.82
N VAL A 83 17.76 -1.12 -6.15
CA VAL A 83 18.79 -2.18 -6.33
C VAL A 83 18.82 -2.75 -7.75
N LYS A 84 17.69 -2.69 -8.45
CA LYS A 84 17.55 -3.03 -9.88
C LYS A 84 16.54 -2.07 -10.53
N GLN A 85 16.51 -2.05 -11.87
CA GLN A 85 15.49 -1.32 -12.64
C GLN A 85 14.37 -2.28 -13.12
N PRO A 86 13.12 -1.82 -13.14
CA PRO A 86 12.62 -0.57 -12.58
C PRO A 86 12.69 -0.58 -11.04
N ALA A 87 12.88 0.59 -10.43
CA ALA A 87 12.88 0.67 -8.96
C ALA A 87 11.61 0.03 -8.36
N HIS A 88 11.76 -0.67 -7.21
CA HIS A 88 10.69 -1.39 -6.51
C HIS A 88 10.09 -2.57 -7.29
N GLY A 89 10.80 -3.14 -8.24
CA GLY A 89 10.34 -4.32 -8.97
C GLY A 89 9.30 -4.06 -10.05
N THR A 90 8.81 -5.14 -10.62
CA THR A 90 7.91 -5.11 -11.78
C THR A 90 6.43 -5.35 -11.42
N ALA A 91 6.13 -5.91 -10.24
CA ALA A 91 4.77 -6.33 -9.88
C ALA A 91 3.75 -5.19 -9.98
N ARG A 92 4.13 -3.97 -9.55
CA ARG A 92 3.24 -2.78 -9.52
C ARG A 92 2.91 -2.19 -10.90
N ILE A 93 3.62 -2.61 -11.96
CA ILE A 93 3.39 -2.13 -13.34
C ILE A 93 2.86 -3.21 -14.28
N ARG A 94 2.71 -4.44 -13.79
CA ARG A 94 2.16 -5.59 -14.53
C ARG A 94 0.67 -5.77 -14.22
N LEU A 95 -0.08 -6.33 -15.16
CA LEU A 95 -1.47 -6.70 -14.95
C LEU A 95 -1.56 -7.99 -14.12
N TRP A 96 -2.42 -7.96 -13.11
CA TRP A 96 -2.79 -9.10 -12.30
C TRP A 96 -4.18 -9.58 -12.68
N GLN A 97 -4.47 -10.84 -12.43
CA GLN A 97 -5.78 -11.42 -12.65
C GLN A 97 -6.56 -11.48 -11.34
N LEU A 98 -7.82 -11.03 -11.34
CA LEU A 98 -8.76 -11.36 -10.27
C LEU A 98 -9.10 -12.84 -10.39
N SER A 99 -8.50 -13.68 -9.54
CA SER A 99 -8.65 -15.15 -9.60
C SER A 99 -9.87 -15.64 -8.81
N HIS A 100 -10.23 -14.94 -7.73
CA HIS A 100 -11.37 -15.28 -6.89
C HIS A 100 -11.96 -14.07 -6.20
N TYR A 101 -13.28 -14.12 -5.95
CA TYR A 101 -13.96 -13.17 -5.05
C TYR A 101 -15.09 -13.87 -4.30
N ASP A 102 -15.27 -13.49 -3.02
CA ASP A 102 -16.35 -13.92 -2.15
C ASP A 102 -16.93 -12.69 -1.44
N ILE A 103 -18.24 -12.49 -1.58
CA ILE A 103 -18.96 -11.34 -1.06
C ILE A 103 -20.11 -11.84 -0.18
N SER A 104 -20.03 -11.53 1.11
CA SER A 104 -21.07 -11.85 2.10
C SER A 104 -21.54 -10.58 2.80
N ALA A 105 -22.61 -10.61 3.57
CA ALA A 105 -23.19 -9.41 4.19
C ALA A 105 -22.21 -8.56 5.01
N HIS A 106 -21.14 -9.16 5.56
CA HIS A 106 -20.23 -8.49 6.49
C HIS A 106 -18.75 -8.56 6.07
N LYS A 107 -18.47 -9.15 4.93
CA LYS A 107 -17.09 -9.37 4.48
C LYS A 107 -17.03 -9.44 2.95
N VAL A 108 -16.01 -8.83 2.40
CA VAL A 108 -15.59 -8.99 1.00
C VAL A 108 -14.18 -9.53 0.97
N ARG A 109 -13.95 -10.59 0.21
CA ARG A 109 -12.63 -11.17 -0.06
C ARG A 109 -12.37 -11.14 -1.56
N LEU A 110 -11.24 -10.56 -1.96
CA LEU A 110 -10.76 -10.53 -3.34
C LEU A 110 -9.37 -11.14 -3.40
N GLU A 111 -9.11 -11.97 -4.42
CA GLU A 111 -7.81 -12.60 -4.65
C GLU A 111 -7.30 -12.27 -6.03
N PHE A 112 -6.03 -11.89 -6.09
CA PHE A 112 -5.35 -11.54 -7.34
C PHE A 112 -4.08 -12.35 -7.47
N GLU A 113 -3.78 -12.78 -8.68
CA GLU A 113 -2.61 -13.57 -9.02
C GLU A 113 -1.80 -12.88 -10.11
N LEU A 114 -0.47 -12.89 -9.94
CA LEU A 114 0.51 -12.47 -10.92
C LEU A 114 1.11 -13.70 -11.57
N PHE A 115 1.07 -13.73 -12.88
CA PHE A 115 1.61 -14.84 -13.66
C PHE A 115 2.89 -14.44 -14.41
N SER A 116 3.84 -15.36 -14.49
CA SER A 116 4.98 -15.26 -15.40
C SER A 116 4.54 -15.35 -16.87
N ASP A 117 5.47 -15.11 -17.79
CA ASP A 117 5.24 -15.30 -19.23
C ASP A 117 4.97 -16.78 -19.59
N LEU A 118 5.36 -17.73 -18.72
CA LEU A 118 5.06 -19.14 -18.82
C LEU A 118 3.72 -19.54 -18.19
N ASN A 119 2.92 -18.57 -17.77
CA ASN A 119 1.64 -18.76 -17.08
C ASN A 119 1.76 -19.54 -15.75
N ILE A 120 2.86 -19.33 -15.03
CA ILE A 120 3.09 -19.86 -13.68
C ILE A 120 2.84 -18.73 -12.69
N ILE A 121 2.19 -19.03 -11.57
CA ILE A 121 1.93 -18.04 -10.51
C ILE A 121 3.26 -17.64 -9.87
N GLU A 122 3.58 -16.35 -9.89
CA GLU A 122 4.75 -15.75 -9.23
C GLU A 122 4.40 -15.17 -7.87
N ALA A 123 3.19 -14.61 -7.74
CA ALA A 123 2.72 -13.99 -6.51
C ALA A 123 1.19 -13.99 -6.43
N LYS A 124 0.69 -13.89 -5.21
CA LYS A 124 -0.74 -13.75 -4.91
C LYS A 124 -0.94 -12.64 -3.89
N ILE A 125 -1.98 -11.84 -4.04
CA ILE A 125 -2.46 -10.97 -2.97
C ILE A 125 -3.92 -11.26 -2.68
N VAL A 126 -4.23 -11.37 -1.38
CA VAL A 126 -5.58 -11.51 -0.85
C VAL A 126 -5.92 -10.24 -0.09
N MET A 127 -7.05 -9.65 -0.42
CA MET A 127 -7.59 -8.47 0.24
C MET A 127 -8.91 -8.83 0.91
N VAL A 128 -9.01 -8.59 2.20
CA VAL A 128 -10.25 -8.83 2.97
C VAL A 128 -10.70 -7.51 3.57
N PHE A 129 -11.96 -7.15 3.28
CA PHE A 129 -12.60 -5.94 3.77
C PHE A 129 -13.74 -6.30 4.72
N THR A 130 -13.68 -5.73 5.90
CA THR A 130 -14.72 -5.71 6.94
C THR A 130 -14.83 -4.25 7.43
N ASP A 131 -14.93 -3.99 8.72
CA ASP A 131 -14.58 -2.70 9.36
C ASP A 131 -13.07 -2.41 9.30
N LYS A 132 -12.27 -3.42 8.90
CA LYS A 132 -10.83 -3.38 8.69
C LYS A 132 -10.47 -3.78 7.26
N CYS A 133 -9.24 -3.46 6.86
CA CYS A 133 -8.64 -3.96 5.62
C CYS A 133 -7.46 -4.87 5.97
N HIS A 134 -7.49 -6.10 5.49
CA HIS A 134 -6.39 -7.04 5.64
C HIS A 134 -5.82 -7.37 4.26
N LEU A 135 -4.53 -7.12 4.08
CA LEU A 135 -3.78 -7.40 2.87
C LEU A 135 -2.76 -8.49 3.15
N THR A 136 -2.81 -9.59 2.41
CA THR A 136 -1.84 -10.70 2.52
C THR A 136 -1.21 -10.95 1.16
N PHE A 137 0.06 -10.62 1.04
CA PHE A 137 0.89 -10.94 -0.12
C PHE A 137 1.62 -12.26 0.11
N THR A 138 1.61 -13.15 -0.89
CA THR A 138 2.31 -14.45 -0.86
C THR A 138 3.23 -14.57 -2.07
N HIS A 139 4.46 -14.95 -1.82
CA HIS A 139 5.47 -15.20 -2.82
C HIS A 139 5.40 -16.65 -3.34
N TYR A 140 5.41 -16.83 -4.68
CA TYR A 140 5.44 -18.14 -5.35
C TYR A 140 6.52 -18.22 -6.44
N GLY A 141 7.43 -17.27 -6.49
CA GLY A 141 8.59 -17.32 -7.39
C GLY A 141 9.59 -18.40 -6.96
N GLU A 142 10.41 -18.86 -7.89
CA GLU A 142 11.42 -19.89 -7.62
C GLU A 142 12.58 -19.38 -6.74
N GLU A 143 12.94 -18.10 -6.89
CA GLU A 143 14.04 -17.47 -6.15
C GLU A 143 13.51 -16.63 -4.99
N PRO A 144 14.18 -16.64 -3.82
CA PRO A 144 13.79 -15.77 -2.70
C PRO A 144 13.70 -14.30 -3.10
N ALA A 145 12.69 -13.60 -2.61
CA ALA A 145 12.36 -12.26 -3.07
C ALA A 145 12.16 -11.26 -1.93
N GLN A 146 12.46 -10.00 -2.24
CA GLN A 146 12.01 -8.88 -1.41
C GLN A 146 10.55 -8.55 -1.73
N ALA A 147 9.80 -8.13 -0.71
CA ALA A 147 8.47 -7.59 -0.90
C ALA A 147 8.18 -6.44 0.07
N ALA A 148 7.38 -5.47 -0.39
CA ALA A 148 6.82 -4.46 0.49
C ALA A 148 5.40 -4.08 0.04
N LEU A 149 4.51 -3.87 1.02
CA LEU A 149 3.24 -3.20 0.85
C LEU A 149 3.49 -1.71 1.15
N HIS A 150 3.74 -0.93 0.09
CA HIS A 150 4.19 0.47 0.16
C HIS A 150 3.00 1.42 0.38
N THR A 151 2.39 1.33 1.56
CA THR A 151 1.12 2.00 1.86
C THR A 151 1.28 3.51 2.02
N TYR A 152 0.54 4.26 1.20
CA TYR A 152 0.36 5.70 1.31
C TYR A 152 -0.91 5.99 2.12
N PHE A 153 -0.75 6.49 3.33
CA PHE A 153 -1.88 6.91 4.17
C PHE A 153 -2.29 8.34 3.85
N ASN A 154 -3.61 8.56 3.72
CA ASN A 154 -4.20 9.88 3.63
C ASN A 154 -4.27 10.47 5.04
N ILE A 155 -3.70 11.63 5.23
CA ILE A 155 -3.66 12.36 6.51
C ILE A 155 -4.10 13.81 6.30
N GLY A 156 -4.57 14.46 7.36
CA GLY A 156 -5.09 15.82 7.23
C GLY A 156 -4.00 16.89 7.10
N ASP A 157 -2.92 16.76 7.87
CA ASP A 157 -1.75 17.66 7.84
C ASP A 157 -0.55 16.95 8.43
N ILE A 158 0.52 16.82 7.65
CA ILE A 158 1.77 16.15 8.05
C ILE A 158 2.38 16.73 9.33
N ASN A 159 2.21 18.04 9.60
CA ASN A 159 2.70 18.69 10.80
C ASN A 159 1.92 18.30 12.07
N GLN A 160 0.77 17.66 11.94
CA GLN A 160 -0.10 17.23 13.02
C GLN A 160 -0.20 15.72 13.15
N VAL A 161 0.74 15.00 12.53
CA VAL A 161 0.82 13.54 12.55
C VAL A 161 1.95 13.06 13.43
N GLU A 162 1.69 11.98 14.14
CA GLU A 162 2.67 11.26 14.95
C GLU A 162 2.61 9.77 14.64
N VAL A 163 3.77 9.14 14.40
CA VAL A 163 3.89 7.69 14.19
C VAL A 163 4.44 7.03 15.45
N GLN A 164 3.65 6.11 16.00
CA GLN A 164 3.98 5.38 17.24
C GLN A 164 4.34 3.93 16.93
N GLY A 165 5.18 3.33 17.77
CA GLY A 165 5.58 1.91 17.69
C GLY A 165 6.78 1.64 16.79
N LEU A 166 7.43 2.68 16.24
CA LEU A 166 8.72 2.54 15.56
C LEU A 166 9.87 2.51 16.58
N PRO A 167 10.97 1.78 16.30
CA PRO A 167 12.21 1.85 17.08
C PRO A 167 12.83 3.26 17.13
N GLU A 168 13.72 3.49 18.08
CA GLU A 168 14.50 4.74 18.20
C GLU A 168 15.73 4.78 17.28
N THR A 169 15.91 3.76 16.45
CA THR A 169 16.99 3.67 15.46
C THR A 169 16.44 3.26 14.12
N CYS A 170 16.98 3.84 13.06
CA CYS A 170 16.67 3.47 11.69
C CYS A 170 17.89 3.58 10.77
N PHE A 171 17.82 2.93 9.61
CA PHE A 171 18.72 3.21 8.49
C PHE A 171 18.10 4.32 7.65
N ASN A 172 18.78 5.48 7.61
CA ASN A 172 18.37 6.61 6.78
C ASN A 172 18.88 6.38 5.34
N SER A 173 17.94 6.19 4.40
CA SER A 173 18.26 5.93 2.99
C SER A 173 18.76 7.17 2.25
N LEU A 174 18.60 8.38 2.80
CA LEU A 174 19.01 9.62 2.17
C LEU A 174 20.55 9.81 2.24
N ASP A 175 21.15 9.44 3.35
CA ASP A 175 22.60 9.56 3.61
C ASP A 175 23.31 8.22 3.81
N GLN A 176 22.57 7.10 3.74
CA GLN A 176 23.06 5.72 3.85
C GLN A 176 23.71 5.42 5.22
N GLN A 177 23.14 5.95 6.31
CA GLN A 177 23.67 5.79 7.65
C GLN A 177 22.60 5.29 8.64
N GLN A 178 23.08 4.62 9.68
CA GLN A 178 22.27 4.36 10.88
C GLN A 178 22.17 5.63 11.72
N GLU A 179 20.97 5.94 12.18
CA GLU A 179 20.74 7.10 13.02
C GLU A 179 19.80 6.82 14.18
N ASN A 180 19.94 7.61 15.25
CA ASN A 180 18.99 7.66 16.35
C ASN A 180 17.91 8.68 16.03
N VAL A 181 16.66 8.29 16.20
CA VAL A 181 15.48 9.11 15.88
C VAL A 181 14.50 9.11 17.04
N PRO A 182 13.69 10.17 17.18
CA PRO A 182 12.64 10.20 18.19
C PRO A 182 11.61 9.08 18.00
N SER A 183 11.12 8.52 19.10
CA SER A 183 9.95 7.65 19.13
C SER A 183 9.04 8.12 20.27
N PRO A 184 7.82 8.59 19.98
CA PRO A 184 7.13 8.66 18.68
C PRO A 184 7.79 9.55 17.63
N ARG A 185 7.60 9.23 16.34
CA ARG A 185 8.18 9.96 15.22
C ARG A 185 7.21 11.01 14.68
N GLN A 186 7.65 12.26 14.61
CA GLN A 186 6.99 13.36 13.87
C GLN A 186 7.77 13.63 12.59
N ILE A 187 7.09 14.15 11.57
CA ILE A 187 7.69 14.45 10.27
C ILE A 187 7.84 15.97 10.16
N SER A 188 9.07 16.45 10.04
CA SER A 188 9.42 17.86 9.88
C SER A 188 10.44 18.12 8.78
N GLU A 189 10.80 17.08 8.03
CA GLU A 189 11.81 17.09 6.97
C GLU A 189 11.57 15.94 5.99
N ASN A 190 12.39 15.83 4.95
CA ASN A 190 12.41 14.67 4.07
C ASN A 190 12.84 13.44 4.86
N VAL A 191 11.99 12.42 4.92
CA VAL A 191 12.21 11.16 5.63
C VAL A 191 12.16 10.00 4.66
N ASP A 192 13.18 9.14 4.72
CA ASP A 192 13.25 7.86 4.01
C ASP A 192 14.01 6.89 4.92
N CYS A 193 13.31 6.30 5.87
CA CYS A 193 13.89 5.55 6.98
C CYS A 193 13.41 4.11 7.00
N ILE A 194 14.34 3.17 7.05
CA ILE A 194 14.08 1.73 7.20
C ILE A 194 14.32 1.35 8.66
N TYR A 195 13.29 0.83 9.32
CA TYR A 195 13.30 0.38 10.70
C TYR A 195 13.27 -1.15 10.77
N SER A 196 13.94 -1.75 11.76
CA SER A 196 13.72 -3.15 12.11
C SER A 196 12.32 -3.34 12.68
N ALA A 197 11.62 -4.40 12.26
CA ALA A 197 10.27 -4.69 12.74
C ALA A 197 10.32 -5.40 14.11
N GLU A 198 10.56 -4.63 15.19
CA GLU A 198 10.64 -5.17 16.56
C GLU A 198 9.26 -5.41 17.17
N LYS A 199 8.32 -4.52 16.92
CA LYS A 199 6.93 -4.62 17.37
C LYS A 199 6.01 -4.68 16.16
N MET A 200 5.16 -5.69 16.08
CA MET A 200 4.25 -5.90 14.94
C MET A 200 3.04 -4.96 14.95
N GLN A 201 3.11 -3.84 15.66
CA GLN A 201 2.04 -2.85 15.75
C GLN A 201 2.59 -1.44 15.66
N ASN A 202 2.00 -0.66 14.76
CA ASN A 202 2.25 0.77 14.65
C ASN A 202 0.91 1.53 14.66
N GLN A 203 0.98 2.82 14.96
CA GLN A 203 -0.17 3.73 14.91
C GLN A 203 0.24 5.04 14.25
N ILE A 204 -0.62 5.54 13.38
CA ILE A 204 -0.53 6.89 12.83
C ILE A 204 -1.62 7.70 13.53
N VAL A 205 -1.22 8.58 14.44
CA VAL A 205 -2.13 9.50 15.14
C VAL A 205 -2.28 10.76 14.30
N ASP A 206 -3.43 10.93 13.69
CA ASP A 206 -3.77 12.06 12.81
C ASP A 206 -4.72 13.02 13.54
N LYS A 207 -4.15 14.05 14.13
CA LYS A 207 -4.91 15.03 14.92
C LYS A 207 -5.85 15.88 14.06
N SER A 208 -5.47 16.15 12.80
CA SER A 208 -6.27 16.95 11.87
C SER A 208 -7.58 16.27 11.49
N PHE A 209 -7.55 14.95 11.25
CA PHE A 209 -8.76 14.18 10.98
C PHE A 209 -9.39 13.58 12.25
N ASN A 210 -8.80 13.85 13.42
CA ASN A 210 -9.24 13.31 14.72
C ASN A 210 -9.43 11.79 14.66
N ARG A 211 -8.41 11.08 14.19
CA ARG A 211 -8.42 9.61 14.06
C ARG A 211 -7.04 9.02 14.33
N THR A 212 -7.02 7.74 14.64
CA THR A 212 -5.81 6.93 14.68
C THR A 212 -5.95 5.80 13.67
N ILE A 213 -4.97 5.64 12.78
CA ILE A 213 -4.86 4.49 11.90
C ILE A 213 -3.96 3.50 12.61
N ALA A 214 -4.49 2.32 12.94
CA ALA A 214 -3.75 1.26 13.60
C ALA A 214 -3.37 0.19 12.56
N LEU A 215 -2.09 -0.21 12.59
CA LEU A 215 -1.52 -1.24 11.73
C LEU A 215 -1.09 -2.42 12.60
N HIS A 216 -1.46 -3.61 12.18
CA HIS A 216 -0.97 -4.85 12.74
C HIS A 216 -0.29 -5.66 11.63
N HIS A 217 1.03 -5.84 11.75
CA HIS A 217 1.85 -6.49 10.74
C HIS A 217 2.07 -7.96 11.08
N HIS A 218 2.22 -8.80 10.06
CA HIS A 218 2.57 -10.20 10.22
C HIS A 218 3.73 -10.54 9.29
N ASN A 219 4.74 -11.20 9.84
CA ASN A 219 5.94 -11.64 9.14
C ASN A 219 6.71 -10.50 8.44
N ALA A 220 6.57 -9.26 8.94
CA ALA A 220 7.42 -8.16 8.52
C ALA A 220 8.82 -8.30 9.15
N SER A 221 9.86 -7.95 8.43
CA SER A 221 11.21 -7.81 8.97
C SER A 221 11.64 -6.34 9.06
N GLN A 222 11.03 -5.47 8.26
CA GLN A 222 11.25 -4.03 8.27
C GLN A 222 9.93 -3.28 8.17
N PHE A 223 9.97 -2.01 8.66
CA PHE A 223 9.02 -0.96 8.31
C PHE A 223 9.76 0.14 7.57
N VAL A 224 9.09 0.80 6.64
CA VAL A 224 9.66 1.96 5.96
C VAL A 224 8.76 3.16 6.20
N LEU A 225 9.34 4.22 6.74
CA LEU A 225 8.68 5.50 6.92
C LEU A 225 9.21 6.45 5.85
N TRP A 226 8.30 6.98 5.02
CA TRP A 226 8.66 7.87 3.94
C TRP A 226 7.71 9.05 3.80
N ASN A 227 8.29 10.23 3.64
CA ASN A 227 7.63 11.44 3.17
C ASN A 227 8.65 12.30 2.43
N PRO A 228 8.41 12.70 1.18
CA PRO A 228 9.38 13.44 0.38
C PRO A 228 9.56 14.89 0.82
N TRP A 229 8.72 15.40 1.72
CA TRP A 229 8.71 16.80 2.15
C TRP A 229 8.67 17.73 0.93
N HIS A 230 9.56 18.70 0.84
CA HIS A 230 9.64 19.65 -0.29
C HIS A 230 10.34 19.10 -1.54
N LYS A 231 10.81 17.86 -1.52
CA LYS A 231 11.46 17.25 -2.68
C LYS A 231 10.42 16.99 -3.78
N LYS A 232 10.67 17.54 -4.95
CA LYS A 232 9.81 17.31 -6.12
C LYS A 232 9.82 15.84 -6.53
N MET A 233 8.62 15.25 -6.60
CA MET A 233 8.42 13.84 -6.98
C MET A 233 7.61 13.75 -8.26
N SER A 234 8.00 12.82 -9.13
CA SER A 234 7.18 12.50 -10.32
C SER A 234 5.82 11.94 -9.89
N GLY A 235 4.76 12.37 -10.55
CA GLY A 235 3.40 11.91 -10.28
C GLY A 235 2.79 12.45 -8.97
N MET A 236 3.35 13.51 -8.39
CA MET A 236 2.82 14.18 -7.20
C MET A 236 2.86 15.71 -7.41
N ASN A 237 1.83 16.41 -6.99
CA ASN A 237 1.84 17.87 -6.95
C ASN A 237 2.77 18.38 -5.82
N GLU A 238 3.15 19.66 -5.87
CA GLU A 238 4.13 20.24 -4.95
C GLU A 238 3.69 20.22 -3.47
N THR A 239 2.39 20.16 -3.21
CA THR A 239 1.80 20.13 -1.86
C THR A 239 1.38 18.72 -1.41
N GLY A 240 1.51 17.72 -2.27
CA GLY A 240 1.05 16.35 -2.01
C GLY A 240 1.65 15.73 -0.74
N TYR A 241 2.90 16.10 -0.40
CA TYR A 241 3.57 15.64 0.81
C TYR A 241 2.83 16.05 2.12
N GLN A 242 2.06 17.14 2.08
CA GLN A 242 1.37 17.67 3.26
C GLN A 242 0.22 16.77 3.73
N THR A 243 -0.34 15.97 2.82
CA THR A 243 -1.53 15.15 3.08
C THR A 243 -1.28 13.65 2.95
N MET A 244 -0.02 13.22 2.86
CA MET A 244 0.33 11.81 2.77
C MET A 244 1.47 11.43 3.71
N LEU A 245 1.47 10.16 4.10
CA LEU A 245 2.56 9.52 4.82
C LEU A 245 2.64 8.07 4.38
N CYS A 246 3.83 7.58 4.03
CA CYS A 246 4.03 6.15 3.85
C CYS A 246 4.53 5.50 5.13
N LEU A 247 3.86 4.42 5.51
CA LEU A 247 4.34 3.48 6.52
C LEU A 247 4.16 2.07 5.94
N GLU A 248 5.28 1.48 5.56
CA GLU A 248 5.29 0.26 4.76
C GLU A 248 5.52 -0.97 5.61
N THR A 249 4.94 -2.08 5.18
CA THR A 249 5.15 -3.42 5.73
C THR A 249 6.08 -4.16 4.78
N ALA A 250 7.28 -4.55 5.23
CA ALA A 250 8.31 -5.01 4.31
C ALA A 250 9.11 -6.24 4.77
N ARG A 251 9.60 -6.98 3.80
CA ARG A 251 10.61 -8.03 3.87
C ARG A 251 11.74 -7.65 2.92
N ILE A 252 12.76 -6.95 3.43
CA ILE A 252 13.86 -6.38 2.62
C ILE A 252 15.15 -7.16 2.87
N HIS A 253 15.56 -7.30 4.13
CA HIS A 253 16.80 -7.98 4.51
C HIS A 253 16.59 -9.48 4.74
N HIS A 254 15.40 -9.88 5.18
CA HIS A 254 14.99 -11.28 5.26
C HIS A 254 14.00 -11.55 4.12
N LEU A 255 14.48 -12.20 3.07
CA LEU A 255 13.70 -12.46 1.86
C LEU A 255 12.51 -13.39 2.15
N LEU A 256 11.49 -13.32 1.32
CA LEU A 256 10.41 -14.31 1.31
C LEU A 256 10.86 -15.53 0.52
N GLU A 257 10.72 -16.71 1.12
CA GLU A 257 10.87 -18.01 0.47
C GLU A 257 9.55 -18.42 -0.20
N PHE A 258 9.60 -19.41 -1.09
CA PHE A 258 8.41 -19.94 -1.76
C PHE A 258 7.30 -20.31 -0.77
N GLY A 259 6.09 -19.79 -0.99
CA GLY A 259 4.93 -19.99 -0.14
C GLY A 259 4.87 -19.10 1.10
N GLU A 260 5.91 -18.32 1.40
CA GLU A 260 5.87 -17.36 2.52
C GLU A 260 5.01 -16.13 2.21
N SER A 261 4.39 -15.60 3.25
CA SER A 261 3.49 -14.44 3.17
C SER A 261 3.96 -13.30 4.03
N LEU A 262 3.63 -12.10 3.60
CA LEU A 262 3.74 -10.83 4.32
C LEU A 262 2.35 -10.22 4.41
N SER A 263 1.91 -9.76 5.60
CA SER A 263 0.59 -9.14 5.67
C SER A 263 0.50 -7.94 6.62
N VAL A 264 -0.53 -7.14 6.40
CA VAL A 264 -0.91 -6.02 7.28
C VAL A 264 -2.43 -5.95 7.43
N GLU A 265 -2.89 -5.78 8.66
CA GLU A 265 -4.24 -5.39 8.99
C GLU A 265 -4.26 -3.90 9.32
N ILE A 266 -5.13 -3.14 8.65
CA ILE A 266 -5.32 -1.70 8.83
C ILE A 266 -6.70 -1.48 9.41
N SER A 267 -6.78 -0.71 10.51
CA SER A 267 -8.04 -0.35 11.17
C SER A 267 -8.05 1.10 11.62
N LEU A 268 -9.25 1.66 11.77
CA LEU A 268 -9.45 3.01 12.30
C LEU A 268 -9.91 2.94 13.74
N LYS A 269 -9.34 3.82 14.57
CA LYS A 269 -9.79 4.13 15.93
C LYS A 269 -10.08 5.62 15.98
N GLY A 270 -11.21 6.00 16.43
CA GLY A 270 -11.63 7.40 16.57
C GLY A 270 -12.93 7.50 17.29
#